data_00600e4812f6d99a81d9489a1d2fb905
#
_entry.id   00600e4812f6d99a81d9489a1d2fb905
#
_cell.length_a   1.000
_cell.length_b   1.000
_cell.length_c   1.000
_cell.angle_alpha   90.00
_cell.angle_beta   90.00
_cell.angle_gamma   90.00
#
_symmetry.space_group_name_H-M   'P 1'
#
loop_
_entity.id
_entity.type
_entity.pdbx_description
1 polymer ?
#
loop_
_entity_poly.entity_id
_entity_poly.type
_entity_poly.pdbx_seq_one_letter_code
_entity_poly.pdbx_strand_id
1 'polypeptide(L)'
;MVDYLPRSAWRARAATNAASLVRSEVLNLAFHWPGMSKPINAVGDAGKARVASALRGWQAYHMDGRGWSDIAYQVAIDQEGRAWTLRGINIRSGANGDATVNRKYGAVLLVLGPGEKPSAKMTATAKAVVADYRKRFTRIPV
;
A
#
# COMPACT_ATOMS: atom_id res chain seq x y z
N MET A 1 4.34 -9.63 13.85
CA MET A 1 4.85 -9.22 12.53
C MET A 1 3.84 -9.63 11.46
N VAL A 2 3.56 -8.75 10.54
CA VAL A 2 2.62 -9.02 9.45
C VAL A 2 3.27 -9.95 8.42
N ASP A 3 2.46 -10.87 7.89
CA ASP A 3 2.88 -11.80 6.86
C ASP A 3 2.49 -11.22 5.49
N TYR A 4 3.36 -10.39 4.92
CA TYR A 4 3.08 -9.69 3.68
C TYR A 4 3.10 -10.62 2.47
N LEU A 5 2.07 -10.55 1.65
CA LEU A 5 2.09 -11.17 0.33
C LEU A 5 3.12 -10.45 -0.55
N PRO A 6 4.01 -11.19 -1.24
CA PRO A 6 5.05 -10.57 -2.04
C PRO A 6 4.49 -9.95 -3.33
N ARG A 7 5.32 -9.13 -3.98
CA ARG A 7 4.97 -8.52 -5.27
C ARG A 7 4.55 -9.57 -6.32
N SER A 8 5.15 -10.75 -6.29
CA SER A 8 4.79 -11.86 -7.18
C SER A 8 3.34 -12.35 -6.98
N ALA A 9 2.77 -12.18 -5.78
CA ALA A 9 1.40 -12.61 -5.50
C ALA A 9 0.34 -11.85 -6.30
N TRP A 10 0.65 -10.62 -6.74
CA TRP A 10 -0.22 -9.86 -7.63
C TRP A 10 0.38 -9.66 -9.02
N ARG A 11 1.47 -10.36 -9.33
CA ARG A 11 2.18 -10.31 -10.61
C ARG A 11 2.57 -8.88 -10.98
N ALA A 12 3.21 -8.19 -10.05
CA ALA A 12 3.69 -6.83 -10.23
C ALA A 12 4.69 -6.73 -11.37
N ARG A 13 4.64 -5.62 -12.12
CA ARG A 13 5.73 -5.22 -13.02
C ARG A 13 6.91 -4.73 -12.17
N ALA A 14 8.12 -4.83 -12.70
CA ALA A 14 9.30 -4.24 -12.07
C ALA A 14 9.17 -2.71 -12.02
N ALA A 15 9.60 -2.11 -10.91
CA ALA A 15 9.71 -0.66 -10.79
C ALA A 15 10.80 -0.13 -11.75
N THR A 16 10.62 1.09 -12.26
CA THR A 16 11.59 1.67 -13.20
C THR A 16 12.67 2.51 -12.52
N ASN A 17 12.36 3.17 -11.41
CA ASN A 17 13.29 4.10 -10.74
C ASN A 17 12.95 4.21 -9.26
N ALA A 18 13.21 3.14 -8.51
CA ALA A 18 12.90 3.09 -7.09
C ALA A 18 13.92 3.88 -6.27
N ALA A 19 13.44 4.69 -5.32
CA ALA A 19 14.28 5.41 -4.37
C ALA A 19 14.02 4.89 -2.96
N SER A 20 15.08 4.62 -2.20
CA SER A 20 14.97 4.16 -0.81
C SER A 20 14.51 5.28 0.11
N LEU A 21 13.77 4.90 1.16
CA LEU A 21 13.52 5.78 2.30
C LEU A 21 14.76 5.85 3.18
N VAL A 22 15.04 7.04 3.70
CA VAL A 22 16.08 7.24 4.71
C VAL A 22 15.42 7.08 6.08
N ARG A 23 15.84 6.06 6.84
CA ARG A 23 15.19 5.69 8.12
C ARG A 23 15.03 6.87 9.07
N SER A 24 16.06 7.71 9.18
CA SER A 24 16.07 8.84 10.11
C SER A 24 15.16 9.99 9.68
N GLU A 25 14.67 10.01 8.43
CA GLU A 25 13.81 11.08 7.91
C GLU A 25 12.32 10.76 8.00
N VAL A 26 11.95 9.49 8.21
CA VAL A 26 10.55 9.08 8.22
C VAL A 26 9.90 9.44 9.56
N LEU A 27 8.88 10.28 9.51
CA LEU A 27 8.22 10.85 10.69
C LEU A 27 6.89 10.18 11.01
N ASN A 28 6.21 9.62 10.00
CA ASN A 28 4.90 8.99 10.19
C ASN A 28 4.51 8.23 8.92
N LEU A 29 3.27 7.75 8.88
CA LEU A 29 2.71 7.13 7.68
C LEU A 29 1.29 7.66 7.46
N ALA A 30 0.83 7.64 6.21
CA ALA A 30 -0.51 8.04 5.83
C ALA A 30 -1.27 6.84 5.27
N PHE A 31 -2.56 6.78 5.58
CA PHE A 31 -3.47 5.83 4.97
C PHE A 31 -4.21 6.50 3.81
N HIS A 32 -4.32 5.78 2.72
CA HIS A 32 -5.03 6.21 1.52
C HIS A 32 -6.09 5.20 1.15
N TRP A 33 -7.04 5.60 0.33
CA TRP A 33 -7.98 4.68 -0.32
C TRP A 33 -8.07 5.01 -1.81
N PRO A 34 -8.33 4.02 -2.67
CA PRO A 34 -8.37 4.27 -4.12
C PRO A 34 -9.67 4.95 -4.53
N GLY A 35 -9.61 5.74 -5.59
CA GLY A 35 -10.80 6.29 -6.23
C GLY A 35 -11.41 5.27 -7.17
N MET A 36 -12.13 4.29 -6.65
CA MET A 36 -12.80 3.28 -7.46
C MET A 36 -14.31 3.49 -7.48
N SER A 37 -14.96 3.04 -8.56
CA SER A 37 -16.41 3.21 -8.74
C SER A 37 -17.25 2.19 -7.98
N LYS A 38 -16.68 1.04 -7.64
CA LYS A 38 -17.36 -0.07 -6.96
C LYS A 38 -16.45 -0.70 -5.92
N PRO A 39 -17.02 -1.24 -4.83
CA PRO A 39 -16.28 -2.08 -3.90
C PRO A 39 -15.74 -3.34 -4.57
N ILE A 40 -14.63 -3.86 -4.05
CA ILE A 40 -14.08 -5.15 -4.47
C ILE A 40 -14.46 -6.20 -3.44
N ASN A 41 -15.15 -7.25 -3.87
CA ASN A 41 -15.37 -8.39 -3.00
C ASN A 41 -14.05 -9.16 -2.84
N ALA A 42 -13.45 -9.05 -1.65
CA ALA A 42 -12.16 -9.65 -1.35
C ALA A 42 -12.25 -11.07 -0.76
N VAL A 43 -13.46 -11.64 -0.66
CA VAL A 43 -13.68 -12.92 0.02
C VAL A 43 -13.10 -14.09 -0.76
N GLY A 44 -12.36 -14.96 -0.06
CA GLY A 44 -11.84 -16.23 -0.58
C GLY A 44 -10.75 -16.06 -1.65
N ASP A 45 -10.43 -17.15 -2.33
CA ASP A 45 -9.42 -17.16 -3.39
C ASP A 45 -9.83 -16.30 -4.59
N ALA A 46 -11.10 -16.32 -4.95
CA ALA A 46 -11.63 -15.47 -6.01
C ALA A 46 -11.51 -13.98 -5.63
N GLY A 47 -11.74 -13.63 -4.37
CA GLY A 47 -11.57 -12.29 -3.85
C GLY A 47 -10.11 -11.86 -3.86
N LYS A 48 -9.20 -12.75 -3.47
CA LYS A 48 -7.76 -12.52 -3.56
C LYS A 48 -7.34 -12.21 -5.00
N ALA A 49 -7.84 -12.98 -5.97
CA ALA A 49 -7.57 -12.74 -7.39
C ALA A 49 -8.12 -11.39 -7.88
N ARG A 50 -9.31 -10.99 -7.40
CA ARG A 50 -9.89 -9.67 -7.74
C ARG A 50 -9.04 -8.52 -7.21
N VAL A 51 -8.55 -8.62 -5.98
CA VAL A 51 -7.65 -7.61 -5.41
C VAL A 51 -6.34 -7.56 -6.20
N ALA A 52 -5.73 -8.69 -6.49
CA ALA A 52 -4.50 -8.76 -7.29
C ALA A 52 -4.68 -8.09 -8.66
N SER A 53 -5.81 -8.34 -9.32
CA SER A 53 -6.14 -7.71 -10.61
C SER A 53 -6.26 -6.19 -10.49
N ALA A 54 -6.91 -5.70 -9.43
CA ALA A 54 -7.03 -4.27 -9.18
C ALA A 54 -5.66 -3.62 -8.95
N LEU A 55 -4.79 -4.27 -8.18
CA LEU A 55 -3.42 -3.78 -7.93
C LEU A 55 -2.64 -3.64 -9.24
N ARG A 56 -2.74 -4.63 -10.14
CA ARG A 56 -2.12 -4.55 -11.47
C ARG A 56 -2.67 -3.39 -12.30
N GLY A 57 -3.97 -3.17 -12.24
CA GLY A 57 -4.61 -2.06 -12.95
C GLY A 57 -4.15 -0.70 -12.46
N TRP A 58 -4.05 -0.52 -11.14
CA TRP A 58 -3.54 0.73 -10.56
C TRP A 58 -2.06 0.93 -10.87
N GLN A 59 -1.25 -0.13 -10.82
CA GLN A 59 0.15 -0.04 -11.21
C GLN A 59 0.28 0.41 -12.68
N ALA A 60 -0.47 -0.18 -13.58
CA ALA A 60 -0.45 0.20 -14.99
C ALA A 60 -0.86 1.67 -15.19
N TYR A 61 -1.90 2.12 -14.49
CA TYR A 61 -2.33 3.52 -14.55
C TYR A 61 -1.23 4.46 -14.04
N HIS A 62 -0.61 4.13 -12.91
CA HIS A 62 0.44 4.98 -12.34
C HIS A 62 1.70 5.00 -13.21
N MET A 63 2.11 3.87 -13.76
CA MET A 63 3.33 3.78 -14.56
C MET A 63 3.12 4.29 -15.98
N ASP A 64 2.07 3.85 -16.66
CA ASP A 64 1.83 4.16 -18.07
C ASP A 64 1.03 5.45 -18.24
N GLY A 65 0.07 5.71 -17.36
CA GLY A 65 -0.79 6.90 -17.43
C GLY A 65 -0.18 8.13 -16.77
N ARG A 66 0.59 7.96 -15.69
CA ARG A 66 1.17 9.05 -14.90
C ARG A 66 2.69 9.15 -15.04
N GLY A 67 3.34 8.17 -15.63
CA GLY A 67 4.79 8.14 -15.78
C GLY A 67 5.56 7.92 -14.47
N TRP A 68 4.91 7.36 -13.45
CA TRP A 68 5.55 7.07 -12.17
C TRP A 68 6.36 5.77 -12.23
N SER A 69 7.28 5.60 -11.28
CA SER A 69 8.20 4.46 -11.27
C SER A 69 7.54 3.14 -10.88
N ASP A 70 6.36 3.17 -10.24
CA ASP A 70 5.64 2.01 -9.74
C ASP A 70 4.22 2.46 -9.31
N ILE A 71 3.41 1.50 -8.85
CA ILE A 71 2.21 1.82 -8.07
C ILE A 71 2.60 2.77 -6.92
N ALA A 72 1.75 3.72 -6.59
CA ALA A 72 2.14 4.84 -5.72
C ALA A 72 2.41 4.46 -4.26
N TYR A 73 1.82 3.37 -3.77
CA TYR A 73 1.78 3.03 -2.35
C TYR A 73 2.84 1.98 -2.00
N GLN A 74 3.16 1.87 -0.70
CA GLN A 74 4.14 0.90 -0.21
C GLN A 74 3.51 -0.46 0.12
N VAL A 75 2.34 -0.45 0.75
CA VAL A 75 1.60 -1.63 1.20
C VAL A 75 0.13 -1.42 0.90
N ALA A 76 -0.59 -2.48 0.57
CA ALA A 76 -2.05 -2.47 0.51
C ALA A 76 -2.62 -3.45 1.54
N ILE A 77 -3.79 -3.11 2.08
CA ILE A 77 -4.54 -3.99 2.98
C ILE A 77 -5.94 -4.14 2.40
N ASP A 78 -6.39 -5.38 2.21
CA ASP A 78 -7.75 -5.64 1.71
C ASP A 78 -8.73 -5.93 2.85
N GLN A 79 -10.01 -6.04 2.51
CA GLN A 79 -11.08 -6.24 3.50
C GLN A 79 -11.06 -7.63 4.17
N GLU A 80 -10.29 -8.57 3.64
CA GLU A 80 -10.02 -9.85 4.29
C GLU A 80 -8.80 -9.81 5.21
N GLY A 81 -8.18 -8.63 5.36
CA GLY A 81 -7.03 -8.43 6.22
C GLY A 81 -5.71 -8.89 5.61
N ARG A 82 -5.67 -9.17 4.30
CA ARG A 82 -4.41 -9.49 3.64
C ARG A 82 -3.58 -8.22 3.48
N ALA A 83 -2.31 -8.30 3.81
CA ALA A 83 -1.35 -7.24 3.54
C ALA A 83 -0.53 -7.61 2.30
N TRP A 84 -0.44 -6.69 1.35
CA TRP A 84 0.22 -6.89 0.07
C TRP A 84 1.42 -5.96 -0.04
N THR A 85 2.57 -6.51 -0.42
CA THR A 85 3.73 -5.67 -0.74
C THR A 85 3.51 -5.00 -2.09
N LEU A 86 3.47 -3.67 -2.09
CA LEU A 86 3.44 -2.86 -3.31
C LEU A 86 4.86 -2.38 -3.60
N ARG A 87 5.22 -1.11 -3.35
CA ARG A 87 6.64 -0.71 -3.43
C ARG A 87 7.49 -1.36 -2.34
N GLY A 88 6.88 -1.66 -1.21
CA GLY A 88 7.55 -2.11 0.01
C GLY A 88 7.86 -0.96 0.96
N ILE A 89 7.93 -1.30 2.24
CA ILE A 89 8.07 -0.32 3.35
C ILE A 89 9.36 0.50 3.27
N ASN A 90 10.41 -0.02 2.62
CA ASN A 90 11.72 0.64 2.53
C ASN A 90 11.87 1.56 1.31
N ILE A 91 10.89 1.57 0.42
CA ILE A 91 10.93 2.33 -0.83
C ILE A 91 10.04 3.55 -0.71
N ARG A 92 10.52 4.71 -1.16
CA ARG A 92 9.75 5.95 -1.15
C ARG A 92 8.46 5.80 -1.95
N SER A 93 7.34 6.25 -1.36
CA SER A 93 6.05 6.25 -2.05
C SER A 93 5.92 7.41 -3.04
N GLY A 94 4.88 7.37 -3.88
CA GLY A 94 4.48 8.46 -4.74
C GLY A 94 3.08 9.01 -4.41
N ALA A 95 2.54 8.67 -3.24
CA ALA A 95 1.12 8.88 -2.93
C ALA A 95 0.81 10.10 -2.08
N ASN A 96 1.81 10.74 -1.46
CA ASN A 96 1.59 11.74 -0.42
C ASN A 96 1.59 13.20 -0.91
N GLY A 97 1.47 13.42 -2.22
CA GLY A 97 1.24 14.75 -2.80
C GLY A 97 2.49 15.43 -3.34
N ASP A 98 3.61 15.40 -2.64
CA ASP A 98 4.86 15.99 -3.11
C ASP A 98 6.10 15.19 -2.67
N ALA A 99 7.24 15.49 -3.27
CA ALA A 99 8.49 14.77 -3.03
C ALA A 99 8.96 14.85 -1.57
N THR A 100 8.78 15.98 -0.91
CA THR A 100 9.18 16.17 0.49
C THR A 100 8.35 15.29 1.42
N VAL A 101 7.03 15.28 1.24
CA VAL A 101 6.15 14.44 2.05
C VAL A 101 6.40 12.96 1.77
N ASN A 102 6.67 12.59 0.51
CA ASN A 102 7.01 11.21 0.16
C ASN A 102 8.29 10.71 0.85
N ARG A 103 9.26 11.60 1.11
CA ARG A 103 10.48 11.23 1.86
C ARG A 103 10.22 11.03 3.34
N LYS A 104 9.23 11.71 3.91
CA LYS A 104 8.99 11.79 5.35
C LYS A 104 7.85 10.92 5.83
N TYR A 105 7.01 10.43 4.93
CA TYR A 105 5.81 9.67 5.28
C TYR A 105 5.73 8.38 4.48
N GLY A 106 5.41 7.28 5.18
CA GLY A 106 4.97 6.06 4.53
C GLY A 106 3.58 6.22 3.90
N ALA A 107 3.18 5.30 3.05
CA ALA A 107 1.87 5.32 2.40
C ALA A 107 1.29 3.91 2.32
N VAL A 108 0.17 3.69 3.00
CA VAL A 108 -0.56 2.44 3.03
C VAL A 108 -1.91 2.63 2.35
N LEU A 109 -2.22 1.76 1.40
CA LEU A 109 -3.49 1.74 0.69
C LEU A 109 -4.47 0.81 1.40
N LEU A 110 -5.61 1.35 1.83
CA LEU A 110 -6.76 0.54 2.24
C LEU A 110 -7.64 0.31 1.01
N VAL A 111 -7.86 -0.95 0.65
CA VAL A 111 -8.66 -1.30 -0.52
C VAL A 111 -10.14 -1.19 -0.16
N LEU A 112 -10.62 0.05 -0.12
CA LEU A 112 -11.98 0.44 0.23
C LEU A 112 -12.67 1.07 -0.97
N GLY A 113 -13.88 0.60 -1.27
CA GLY A 113 -14.74 1.21 -2.28
C GLY A 113 -15.68 2.26 -1.70
N PRO A 114 -16.48 2.90 -2.57
CA PRO A 114 -17.44 3.90 -2.14
C PRO A 114 -18.41 3.33 -1.09
N GLY A 115 -18.59 4.06 0.00
CA GLY A 115 -19.51 3.68 1.07
C GLY A 115 -19.04 2.55 1.98
N GLU A 116 -17.88 1.94 1.72
CA GLU A 116 -17.35 0.89 2.60
C GLU A 116 -16.65 1.48 3.82
N LYS A 117 -16.80 0.77 4.93
CA LYS A 117 -16.00 0.98 6.14
C LYS A 117 -14.95 -0.14 6.24
N PRO A 118 -13.81 0.11 6.89
CA PRO A 118 -12.85 -0.96 7.16
C PRO A 118 -13.51 -2.10 7.95
N SER A 119 -13.29 -3.33 7.51
CA SER A 119 -13.70 -4.52 8.26
C SER A 119 -12.87 -4.66 9.54
N ALA A 120 -13.32 -5.50 10.46
CA ALA A 120 -12.52 -5.84 11.65
C ALA A 120 -11.16 -6.45 11.25
N LYS A 121 -11.15 -7.29 10.22
CA LYS A 121 -9.94 -7.91 9.68
C LYS A 121 -8.97 -6.86 9.12
N MET A 122 -9.46 -5.93 8.31
CA MET A 122 -8.64 -4.84 7.77
C MET A 122 -8.07 -3.97 8.89
N THR A 123 -8.89 -3.61 9.87
CA THR A 123 -8.46 -2.79 11.01
C THR A 123 -7.37 -3.49 11.84
N ALA A 124 -7.53 -4.78 12.11
CA ALA A 124 -6.53 -5.54 12.85
C ALA A 124 -5.19 -5.58 12.10
N THR A 125 -5.23 -5.82 10.79
CA THR A 125 -4.02 -5.82 9.96
C THR A 125 -3.40 -4.42 9.88
N ALA A 126 -4.22 -3.37 9.77
CA ALA A 126 -3.71 -1.99 9.74
C ALA A 126 -2.94 -1.64 11.02
N LYS A 127 -3.43 -2.05 12.19
CA LYS A 127 -2.72 -1.87 13.47
C LYS A 127 -1.38 -2.60 13.47
N ALA A 128 -1.34 -3.82 12.97
CA ALA A 128 -0.11 -4.60 12.87
C ALA A 128 0.90 -3.98 11.88
N VAL A 129 0.42 -3.44 10.76
CA VAL A 129 1.25 -2.71 9.78
C VAL A 129 1.84 -1.46 10.42
N VAL A 130 1.06 -0.70 11.17
CA VAL A 130 1.57 0.48 11.92
C VAL A 130 2.69 0.07 12.88
N ALA A 131 2.52 -1.06 13.58
CA ALA A 131 3.56 -1.57 14.47
C ALA A 131 4.85 -1.90 13.72
N ASP A 132 4.75 -2.50 12.53
CA ASP A 132 5.91 -2.78 11.67
C ASP A 132 6.61 -1.49 11.22
N TYR A 133 5.85 -0.46 10.85
CA TYR A 133 6.41 0.86 10.49
C TYR A 133 7.14 1.50 11.69
N ARG A 134 6.55 1.46 12.87
CA ARG A 134 7.19 2.00 14.09
C ARG A 134 8.48 1.26 14.45
N LYS A 135 8.50 -0.04 14.22
CA LYS A 135 9.70 -0.85 14.43
C LYS A 135 10.80 -0.51 13.44
N ARG A 136 10.45 -0.24 12.20
CA ARG A 136 11.40 0.10 11.12
C ARG A 136 11.84 1.56 11.20
N PHE A 137 10.93 2.46 11.51
CA PHE A 137 11.15 3.91 11.52
C PHE A 137 10.90 4.45 12.92
N THR A 138 11.95 4.54 13.70
CA THR A 138 11.86 4.79 15.16
C THR A 138 11.40 6.21 15.52
N ARG A 139 11.35 7.14 14.56
CA ARG A 139 10.81 8.49 14.78
C ARG A 139 9.29 8.56 14.68
N ILE A 140 8.62 7.52 14.21
CA ILE A 140 7.15 7.49 14.20
C ILE A 140 6.65 7.42 15.65
N PRO A 141 5.76 8.34 16.06
CA PRO A 141 5.26 8.35 17.45
C PRO A 141 4.46 7.09 17.79
N VAL A 142 4.56 6.71 19.04
CA VAL A 142 3.75 5.60 19.59
C VAL A 142 2.32 6.05 19.84
#